data_2a06a5f69ad7063541485a14fac2d86f
#
_entry.id   2a06a5f69ad7063541485a14fac2d86f
#
_cell.length_a   1.000
_cell.length_b   1.000
_cell.length_c   1.000
_cell.angle_alpha   90.00
_cell.angle_beta   90.00
_cell.angle_gamma   90.00
#
_symmetry.space_group_name_H-M   'P 1'
#
loop_
_entity.id
_entity.type
_entity.pdbx_description
1 polymer ?
#
loop_
_entity_poly.entity_id
_entity_poly.type
_entity_poly.pdbx_seq_one_letter_code
_entity_poly.pdbx_strand_id
1 'polypeptide(L)'
;MGKTEMEAFAMDEEEQVPSAPEGMRYAGLCRDCKDFVELDDKLNPRDCGHTKDRVAVALLLGESEPLPHLPKMNWGAFFMPALWGPGHGQWYLILMYPILIFLDNIVYTAVQAGGLYILLAVACLACMLAFLIVYARGANMTGYLRVSHTKTVDEYLKGEKRWAWAMIAVAVVFIVFATYYNIAVRPGVLAG
;
A
#
# COMPACT_ATOMS: atom_id res chain seq x y z
N MET A 1 15.45 27.32 12.88
CA MET A 1 14.53 26.44 12.15
C MET A 1 14.52 25.11 12.91
N GLY A 2 13.50 24.95 13.78
CA GLY A 2 13.43 23.83 14.71
C GLY A 2 13.06 22.55 13.99
N LYS A 3 13.86 21.51 14.18
CA LYS A 3 13.44 20.13 13.96
C LYS A 3 12.31 19.85 14.95
N THR A 4 11.10 19.65 14.48
CA THR A 4 10.03 19.08 15.26
C THR A 4 10.47 17.65 15.60
N GLU A 5 10.89 17.41 16.82
CA GLU A 5 11.23 16.07 17.31
C GLU A 5 9.96 15.23 17.25
N MET A 6 9.95 14.33 16.27
CA MET A 6 8.92 13.31 16.12
C MET A 6 9.32 12.14 17.01
N GLU A 7 8.98 12.21 18.29
CA GLU A 7 9.11 11.07 19.19
C GLU A 7 8.02 10.06 18.86
N ALA A 8 8.42 8.97 18.21
CA ALA A 8 7.57 7.80 18.03
C ALA A 8 7.54 7.03 19.36
N PHE A 9 6.44 7.16 20.12
CA PHE A 9 6.21 6.39 21.32
C PHE A 9 5.80 4.96 20.97
N ALA A 10 6.64 3.97 21.34
CA ALA A 10 6.21 2.58 21.46
C ALA A 10 5.43 2.46 22.77
N MET A 11 4.14 2.15 22.69
CA MET A 11 3.26 2.10 23.85
C MET A 11 3.39 0.75 24.57
N ASP A 12 4.04 0.72 25.72
CA ASP A 12 3.94 -0.35 26.71
C ASP A 12 2.73 -0.09 27.64
N GLU A 13 2.09 -1.15 28.13
CA GLU A 13 0.69 -1.19 28.60
C GLU A 13 0.31 -0.39 29.86
N GLU A 14 1.21 0.35 30.52
CA GLU A 14 0.90 1.04 31.80
C GLU A 14 1.48 2.45 31.97
N GLU A 15 2.12 3.04 30.96
CA GLU A 15 2.64 4.39 31.11
C GLU A 15 1.50 5.42 30.96
N GLN A 16 1.22 6.19 31.99
CA GLN A 16 0.30 7.32 31.93
C GLN A 16 0.84 8.33 30.94
N VAL A 17 0.22 8.39 29.78
CA VAL A 17 0.56 9.37 28.75
C VAL A 17 0.36 10.78 29.35
N PRO A 18 1.38 11.64 29.33
CA PRO A 18 1.23 13.01 29.81
C PRO A 18 0.13 13.72 28.98
N SER A 19 -0.66 14.58 29.64
CA SER A 19 -1.61 15.44 28.93
C SER A 19 -0.88 16.26 27.87
N ALA A 20 -1.52 16.45 26.71
CA ALA A 20 -0.92 17.27 25.66
C ALA A 20 -0.57 18.65 26.19
N PRO A 21 0.60 19.21 25.87
CA PRO A 21 0.98 20.57 26.26
C PRO A 21 -0.06 21.59 25.78
N GLU A 22 -0.14 22.75 26.47
CA GLU A 22 -1.07 23.82 26.11
C GLU A 22 -0.88 24.24 24.64
N GLY A 23 -1.95 24.30 23.87
CA GLY A 23 -1.93 24.60 22.43
C GLY A 23 -1.51 23.45 21.53
N MET A 24 -1.42 22.22 22.06
CA MET A 24 -1.12 21.00 21.30
C MET A 24 -2.19 19.92 21.51
N ARG A 25 -2.28 18.99 20.55
CA ARG A 25 -3.19 17.84 20.60
C ARG A 25 -2.49 16.57 20.11
N TYR A 26 -2.95 15.42 20.57
CA TYR A 26 -2.51 14.14 20.04
C TYR A 26 -3.31 13.76 18.80
N ALA A 27 -2.62 13.27 17.77
CA ALA A 27 -3.22 12.62 16.61
C ALA A 27 -2.59 11.24 16.43
N GLY A 28 -3.38 10.27 16.02
CA GLY A 28 -2.89 8.89 15.86
C GLY A 28 -3.32 8.27 14.55
N LEU A 29 -2.49 7.37 14.03
CA LEU A 29 -2.81 6.59 12.84
C LEU A 29 -3.67 5.39 13.22
N CYS A 30 -4.97 5.44 12.95
CA CYS A 30 -5.90 4.34 13.20
C CYS A 30 -5.75 3.25 12.14
N ARG A 31 -5.48 1.99 12.56
CA ARG A 31 -5.31 0.84 11.67
C ARG A 31 -6.58 0.45 10.93
N ASP A 32 -7.73 0.67 11.54
CA ASP A 32 -9.03 0.28 10.95
C ASP A 32 -9.56 1.35 9.99
N CYS A 33 -9.47 2.63 10.38
CA CYS A 33 -9.82 3.76 9.51
C CYS A 33 -8.80 3.96 8.38
N LYS A 34 -7.55 3.52 8.59
CA LYS A 34 -6.41 3.75 7.68
C LYS A 34 -6.13 5.23 7.43
N ASP A 35 -6.39 6.04 8.45
CA ASP A 35 -6.21 7.49 8.41
C ASP A 35 -5.80 8.02 9.79
N PHE A 36 -5.29 9.25 9.81
CA PHE A 36 -5.01 9.93 11.08
C PHE A 36 -6.31 10.43 11.70
N VAL A 37 -6.43 10.23 13.00
CA VAL A 37 -7.58 10.65 13.83
C VAL A 37 -7.08 11.42 15.03
N GLU A 38 -7.90 12.31 15.56
CA GLU A 38 -7.62 13.00 16.81
C GLU A 38 -7.77 12.03 17.99
N LEU A 39 -6.86 12.14 18.96
CA LEU A 39 -6.86 11.30 20.15
C LEU A 39 -7.28 12.13 21.38
N ASP A 40 -7.95 11.47 22.31
CA ASP A 40 -8.22 12.04 23.64
C ASP A 40 -6.98 11.94 24.56
N ASP A 41 -7.09 12.45 25.79
CA ASP A 41 -6.02 12.41 26.80
C ASP A 41 -5.64 10.98 27.23
N LYS A 42 -6.43 9.98 26.86
CA LYS A 42 -6.17 8.56 27.09
C LYS A 42 -5.71 7.84 25.81
N LEU A 43 -5.41 8.62 24.77
CA LEU A 43 -5.04 8.17 23.43
C LEU A 43 -6.11 7.34 22.70
N ASN A 44 -7.39 7.44 23.10
CA ASN A 44 -8.46 6.84 22.31
C ASN A 44 -8.84 7.76 21.14
N PRO A 45 -9.10 7.21 19.97
CA PRO A 45 -9.61 7.96 18.83
C PRO A 45 -10.97 8.61 19.14
N ARG A 46 -11.09 9.92 18.90
CA ARG A 46 -12.34 10.66 19.13
C ARG A 46 -13.39 10.42 18.06
N ASP A 47 -12.96 10.28 16.80
CA ASP A 47 -13.85 10.38 15.64
C ASP A 47 -14.24 9.05 15.03
N CYS A 48 -13.67 7.91 15.44
CA CYS A 48 -13.90 6.64 14.75
C CYS A 48 -14.43 5.49 15.62
N GLY A 49 -14.70 5.71 16.90
CA GLY A 49 -15.28 4.68 17.79
C GLY A 49 -14.38 3.45 18.05
N HIS A 50 -13.13 3.48 17.61
CA HIS A 50 -12.15 2.43 17.89
C HIS A 50 -11.40 2.69 19.19
N THR A 51 -10.70 1.69 19.70
CA THR A 51 -9.94 1.76 20.95
C THR A 51 -8.46 2.10 20.71
N LYS A 52 -7.74 2.53 21.76
CA LYS A 52 -6.33 2.93 21.68
C LYS A 52 -5.39 1.85 21.09
N ASP A 53 -5.69 0.57 21.30
CA ASP A 53 -4.93 -0.57 20.76
C ASP A 53 -4.96 -0.66 19.23
N ARG A 54 -5.87 0.07 18.58
CA ARG A 54 -5.94 0.19 17.12
C ARG A 54 -5.14 1.37 16.57
N VAL A 55 -4.55 2.19 17.46
CA VAL A 55 -3.67 3.31 17.08
C VAL A 55 -2.23 2.79 16.95
N ALA A 56 -1.63 3.00 15.79
CA ALA A 56 -0.30 2.48 15.49
C ALA A 56 0.83 3.48 15.70
N VAL A 57 0.52 4.77 15.56
CA VAL A 57 1.49 5.88 15.74
C VAL A 57 0.73 7.03 16.38
N ALA A 58 1.30 7.66 17.38
CA ALA A 58 0.80 8.89 17.95
C ALA A 58 1.75 10.04 17.61
N LEU A 59 1.19 11.18 17.22
CA LEU A 59 1.89 12.41 16.89
C LEU A 59 1.36 13.53 17.76
N LEU A 60 2.23 14.46 18.14
CA LEU A 60 1.86 15.71 18.81
C LEU A 60 1.77 16.81 17.75
N LEU A 61 0.59 17.40 17.58
CA LEU A 61 0.30 18.46 16.61
C LEU A 61 -0.16 19.72 17.30
N GLY A 62 0.13 20.88 16.71
CA GLY A 62 -0.49 22.14 17.13
C GLY A 62 -2.00 22.11 16.94
N GLU A 63 -2.78 22.81 17.80
CA GLU A 63 -4.26 22.83 17.73
C GLU A 63 -4.79 23.27 16.35
N SER A 64 -4.12 24.21 15.70
CA SER A 64 -4.50 24.72 14.37
C SER A 64 -3.91 23.93 13.20
N GLU A 65 -3.04 22.93 13.47
CA GLU A 65 -2.38 22.15 12.43
C GLU A 65 -3.35 21.08 11.88
N PRO A 66 -3.50 20.95 10.54
CA PRO A 66 -4.40 19.95 9.99
C PRO A 66 -3.89 18.55 10.25
N LEU A 67 -4.80 17.60 10.42
CA LEU A 67 -4.44 16.18 10.52
C LEU A 67 -3.73 15.72 9.25
N PRO A 68 -2.62 14.97 9.37
CA PRO A 68 -1.95 14.39 8.23
C PRO A 68 -2.90 13.43 7.49
N HIS A 69 -2.88 13.45 6.16
CA HIS A 69 -3.76 12.62 5.37
C HIS A 69 -2.97 11.66 4.47
N LEU A 70 -3.25 10.35 4.59
CA LEU A 70 -2.72 9.34 3.70
C LEU A 70 -3.71 9.03 2.57
N PRO A 71 -3.29 9.07 1.30
CA PRO A 71 -4.14 8.69 0.19
C PRO A 71 -4.68 7.26 0.36
N LYS A 72 -5.97 7.06 0.09
CA LYS A 72 -6.65 5.76 0.24
C LYS A 72 -6.11 4.67 -0.68
N MET A 73 -5.37 5.04 -1.73
CA MET A 73 -4.83 4.10 -2.71
C MET A 73 -3.36 4.40 -3.03
N ASN A 74 -2.54 3.37 -3.01
CA ASN A 74 -1.14 3.43 -3.44
C ASN A 74 -1.02 2.89 -4.88
N TRP A 75 -0.78 3.78 -5.83
CA TRP A 75 -0.69 3.41 -7.24
C TRP A 75 0.55 2.56 -7.55
N GLY A 76 1.68 2.78 -6.86
CA GLY A 76 2.87 1.93 -7.02
C GLY A 76 2.60 0.48 -6.62
N ALA A 77 1.94 0.31 -5.48
CA ALA A 77 1.52 -1.01 -4.99
C ALA A 77 0.45 -1.67 -5.88
N PHE A 78 -0.43 -0.87 -6.51
CA PHE A 78 -1.44 -1.37 -7.43
C PHE A 78 -0.85 -1.92 -8.71
N PHE A 79 0.02 -1.14 -9.38
CA PHE A 79 0.55 -1.53 -10.69
C PHE A 79 1.62 -2.61 -10.62
N MET A 80 2.48 -2.59 -9.62
CA MET A 80 3.58 -3.57 -9.49
C MET A 80 3.81 -3.97 -8.04
N PRO A 81 2.87 -4.72 -7.41
CA PRO A 81 3.00 -5.17 -6.03
C PRO A 81 4.26 -6.02 -5.79
N ALA A 82 4.65 -6.82 -6.79
CA ALA A 82 5.83 -7.68 -6.74
C ALA A 82 7.17 -6.93 -6.64
N LEU A 83 7.22 -5.66 -7.03
CA LEU A 83 8.40 -4.78 -6.87
C LEU A 83 8.20 -3.79 -5.72
N TRP A 84 7.02 -3.19 -5.63
CA TRP A 84 6.71 -2.22 -4.57
C TRP A 84 6.82 -2.86 -3.18
N GLY A 85 6.26 -4.06 -3.01
CA GLY A 85 6.26 -4.77 -1.74
C GLY A 85 7.64 -5.02 -1.16
N PRO A 86 8.56 -5.70 -1.86
CA PRO A 86 9.94 -5.88 -1.41
C PRO A 86 10.65 -4.57 -1.11
N GLY A 87 10.45 -3.53 -1.93
CA GLY A 87 10.99 -2.18 -1.69
C GLY A 87 10.48 -1.53 -0.40
N HIS A 88 9.35 -2.00 0.13
CA HIS A 88 8.73 -1.58 1.38
C HIS A 88 8.79 -2.66 2.47
N GLY A 89 9.69 -3.65 2.33
CA GLY A 89 9.92 -4.71 3.31
C GLY A 89 8.83 -5.81 3.35
N GLN A 90 7.96 -5.88 2.35
CA GLN A 90 6.93 -6.93 2.22
C GLN A 90 7.38 -7.99 1.22
N TRP A 91 8.42 -8.73 1.56
CA TRP A 91 9.12 -9.67 0.68
C TRP A 91 8.25 -10.78 0.11
N TYR A 92 7.19 -11.18 0.83
CA TYR A 92 6.26 -12.21 0.35
C TYR A 92 5.56 -11.85 -0.96
N LEU A 93 5.48 -10.57 -1.31
CA LEU A 93 4.86 -10.12 -2.57
C LEU A 93 5.67 -10.46 -3.83
N ILE A 94 6.92 -10.87 -3.68
CA ILE A 94 7.70 -11.41 -4.80
C ILE A 94 7.02 -12.64 -5.41
N LEU A 95 6.23 -13.38 -4.61
CA LEU A 95 5.43 -14.52 -5.07
C LEU A 95 4.33 -14.13 -6.07
N MET A 96 4.04 -12.85 -6.24
CA MET A 96 3.15 -12.37 -7.30
C MET A 96 3.71 -12.61 -8.71
N TYR A 97 5.04 -12.70 -8.89
CA TYR A 97 5.63 -13.01 -10.20
C TYR A 97 5.16 -14.34 -10.79
N PRO A 98 5.30 -15.49 -10.11
CA PRO A 98 4.78 -16.77 -10.63
C PRO A 98 3.26 -16.73 -10.85
N ILE A 99 2.51 -16.00 -10.01
CA ILE A 99 1.06 -15.84 -10.20
C ILE A 99 0.76 -15.07 -11.49
N LEU A 100 1.50 -14.00 -11.79
CA LEU A 100 1.34 -13.24 -13.03
C LEU A 100 1.70 -14.07 -14.28
N ILE A 101 2.76 -14.89 -14.21
CA ILE A 101 3.12 -15.81 -15.28
C ILE A 101 2.03 -16.86 -15.50
N PHE A 102 1.47 -17.41 -14.43
CA PHE A 102 0.36 -18.36 -14.51
C PHE A 102 -0.88 -17.71 -15.12
N LEU A 103 -1.21 -16.49 -14.73
CA LEU A 103 -2.32 -15.72 -15.29
C LEU A 103 -2.12 -15.45 -16.79
N ASP A 104 -0.91 -15.07 -17.22
CA ASP A 104 -0.56 -14.89 -18.63
C ASP A 104 -0.80 -16.20 -19.44
N ASN A 105 -0.41 -17.33 -18.88
CA ASN A 105 -0.66 -18.65 -19.51
C ASN A 105 -2.17 -18.95 -19.65
N ILE A 106 -2.97 -18.65 -18.64
CA ILE A 106 -4.44 -18.84 -18.70
C ILE A 106 -5.03 -17.94 -19.80
N VAL A 107 -4.63 -16.64 -19.84
CA VAL A 107 -5.11 -15.69 -20.84
C VAL A 107 -4.71 -16.15 -22.25
N TYR A 108 -3.46 -16.56 -22.45
CA TYR A 108 -3.00 -17.11 -23.73
C TYR A 108 -3.83 -18.31 -24.18
N THR A 109 -4.05 -19.28 -23.28
CA THR A 109 -4.85 -20.47 -23.57
C THR A 109 -6.30 -20.09 -23.90
N ALA A 110 -6.87 -19.11 -23.21
CA ALA A 110 -8.22 -18.62 -23.46
C ALA A 110 -8.37 -18.03 -24.89
N VAL A 111 -7.36 -17.30 -25.35
CA VAL A 111 -7.34 -16.74 -26.71
C VAL A 111 -7.24 -17.85 -27.77
N GLN A 112 -6.50 -18.94 -27.52
CA GLN A 112 -6.31 -20.03 -28.48
C GLN A 112 -7.46 -21.04 -28.49
N ALA A 113 -7.94 -21.45 -27.31
CA ALA A 113 -8.91 -22.53 -27.16
C ALA A 113 -10.37 -22.05 -27.06
N GLY A 114 -10.59 -20.78 -26.65
CA GLY A 114 -11.93 -20.22 -26.52
C GLY A 114 -12.75 -20.88 -25.39
N GLY A 115 -14.10 -20.78 -25.51
CA GLY A 115 -15.06 -21.50 -24.66
C GLY A 115 -14.87 -21.27 -23.16
N LEU A 116 -14.76 -22.37 -22.40
CA LEU A 116 -14.63 -22.35 -20.94
C LEU A 116 -13.36 -21.63 -20.46
N TYR A 117 -12.28 -21.65 -21.26
CA TYR A 117 -11.03 -20.98 -20.90
C TYR A 117 -11.16 -19.46 -20.84
N ILE A 118 -12.02 -18.87 -21.67
CA ILE A 118 -12.34 -17.42 -21.61
C ILE A 118 -12.99 -17.11 -20.26
N LEU A 119 -13.94 -17.91 -19.83
CA LEU A 119 -14.63 -17.71 -18.55
C LEU A 119 -13.64 -17.81 -17.36
N LEU A 120 -12.76 -18.81 -17.41
CA LEU A 120 -11.69 -18.98 -16.40
C LEU A 120 -10.73 -17.78 -16.39
N ALA A 121 -10.28 -17.31 -17.55
CA ALA A 121 -9.41 -16.15 -17.65
C ALA A 121 -10.06 -14.88 -17.06
N VAL A 122 -11.33 -14.62 -17.40
CA VAL A 122 -12.08 -13.48 -16.86
C VAL A 122 -12.23 -13.59 -15.34
N ALA A 123 -12.55 -14.76 -14.81
CA ALA A 123 -12.66 -14.97 -13.37
C ALA A 123 -11.31 -14.74 -12.66
N CYS A 124 -10.21 -15.28 -13.18
CA CYS A 124 -8.87 -15.09 -12.63
C CYS A 124 -8.43 -13.61 -12.67
N LEU A 125 -8.69 -12.91 -13.78
CA LEU A 125 -8.42 -11.47 -13.90
C LEU A 125 -9.24 -10.65 -12.91
N ALA A 126 -10.52 -10.97 -12.72
CA ALA A 126 -11.38 -10.29 -11.75
C ALA A 126 -10.88 -10.51 -10.30
N CYS A 127 -10.51 -11.75 -9.94
CA CYS A 127 -9.92 -12.06 -8.63
C CYS A 127 -8.60 -11.31 -8.41
N MET A 128 -7.73 -11.29 -9.43
CA MET A 128 -6.47 -10.55 -9.37
C MET A 128 -6.72 -9.05 -9.17
N LEU A 129 -7.63 -8.45 -9.92
CA LEU A 129 -7.97 -7.04 -9.81
C LEU A 129 -8.53 -6.71 -8.41
N ALA A 130 -9.42 -7.56 -7.90
CA ALA A 130 -9.95 -7.40 -6.54
C ALA A 130 -8.84 -7.44 -5.49
N PHE A 131 -7.91 -8.41 -5.60
CA PHE A 131 -6.74 -8.48 -4.72
C PHE A 131 -5.88 -7.21 -4.81
N LEU A 132 -5.57 -6.73 -6.02
CA LEU A 132 -4.75 -5.52 -6.23
C LEU A 132 -5.40 -4.28 -5.60
N ILE A 133 -6.73 -4.13 -5.74
CA ILE A 133 -7.47 -3.01 -5.15
C ILE A 133 -7.41 -3.08 -3.61
N VAL A 134 -7.70 -4.24 -3.04
CA VAL A 134 -7.69 -4.43 -1.58
C VAL A 134 -6.29 -4.19 -1.01
N TYR A 135 -5.27 -4.75 -1.66
CA TYR A 135 -3.88 -4.57 -1.27
C TYR A 135 -3.45 -3.09 -1.35
N ALA A 136 -3.68 -2.44 -2.49
CA ALA A 136 -3.28 -1.06 -2.72
C ALA A 136 -3.95 -0.06 -1.75
N ARG A 137 -5.17 -0.36 -1.28
CA ARG A 137 -5.87 0.43 -0.25
C ARG A 137 -5.20 0.38 1.12
N GLY A 138 -4.52 -0.72 1.45
CA GLY A 138 -3.78 -0.86 2.70
C GLY A 138 -2.31 -0.43 2.61
N ALA A 139 -1.79 -0.31 1.39
CA ALA A 139 -0.35 -0.19 1.15
C ALA A 139 0.26 1.10 1.73
N ASN A 140 -0.40 2.25 1.61
CA ASN A 140 0.11 3.50 2.19
C ASN A 140 0.24 3.43 3.71
N MET A 141 -0.76 2.83 4.38
CA MET A 141 -0.73 2.61 5.82
C MET A 141 0.45 1.74 6.24
N THR A 142 0.56 0.55 5.64
CA THR A 142 1.61 -0.41 5.98
C THR A 142 3.00 0.07 5.59
N GLY A 143 3.12 0.80 4.48
CA GLY A 143 4.38 1.42 4.04
C GLY A 143 4.82 2.54 4.97
N TYR A 144 3.90 3.44 5.34
CA TYR A 144 4.21 4.56 6.23
C TYR A 144 4.59 4.10 7.63
N LEU A 145 3.86 3.14 8.23
CA LEU A 145 4.17 2.62 9.56
C LEU A 145 5.61 2.12 9.71
N ARG A 146 6.22 1.62 8.64
CA ARG A 146 7.61 1.12 8.67
C ARG A 146 8.65 2.24 8.68
N VAL A 147 8.30 3.42 8.23
CA VAL A 147 9.25 4.55 8.08
C VAL A 147 8.83 5.78 8.89
N SER A 148 7.75 5.71 9.64
CA SER A 148 7.20 6.82 10.45
C SER A 148 8.20 7.37 11.47
N HIS A 149 9.12 6.54 11.97
CA HIS A 149 10.20 6.96 12.88
C HIS A 149 11.33 7.76 12.21
N THR A 150 11.40 7.79 10.86
CA THR A 150 12.47 8.47 10.12
C THR A 150 11.97 9.49 9.11
N LYS A 151 10.68 9.42 8.72
CA LYS A 151 10.11 10.27 7.66
C LYS A 151 8.80 10.89 8.11
N THR A 152 8.62 12.15 7.74
CA THR A 152 7.32 12.79 7.80
C THR A 152 6.36 12.23 6.75
N VAL A 153 5.05 12.47 6.92
CA VAL A 153 4.02 12.06 5.93
C VAL A 153 4.33 12.64 4.55
N ASP A 154 4.72 13.92 4.48
CA ASP A 154 5.02 14.60 3.22
C ASP A 154 6.24 14.01 2.50
N GLU A 155 7.29 13.68 3.24
CA GLU A 155 8.48 13.02 2.68
C GLU A 155 8.16 11.63 2.16
N TYR A 156 7.35 10.88 2.92
CA TYR A 156 6.85 9.57 2.49
C TYR A 156 6.04 9.69 1.19
N LEU A 157 5.05 10.57 1.15
CA LEU A 157 4.19 10.75 -0.03
C LEU A 157 4.94 11.24 -1.26
N LYS A 158 5.96 12.09 -1.10
CA LYS A 158 6.86 12.46 -2.21
C LYS A 158 7.62 11.26 -2.76
N GLY A 159 8.08 10.37 -1.88
CA GLY A 159 8.69 9.09 -2.25
C GLY A 159 7.72 8.19 -3.02
N GLU A 160 6.51 7.99 -2.46
CA GLU A 160 5.47 7.15 -3.05
C GLU A 160 5.03 7.64 -4.45
N LYS A 161 4.96 8.95 -4.65
CA LYS A 161 4.67 9.52 -5.97
C LYS A 161 5.73 9.14 -7.02
N ARG A 162 7.01 9.12 -6.65
CA ARG A 162 8.10 8.68 -7.53
C ARG A 162 8.01 7.17 -7.80
N TRP A 163 7.75 6.38 -6.75
CA TRP A 163 7.50 4.95 -6.87
C TRP A 163 6.33 4.65 -7.81
N ALA A 164 5.20 5.36 -7.67
CA ALA A 164 4.04 5.19 -8.52
C ALA A 164 4.37 5.36 -10.00
N TRP A 165 5.06 6.44 -10.38
CA TRP A 165 5.48 6.66 -11.77
C TRP A 165 6.46 5.60 -12.26
N ALA A 166 7.43 5.19 -11.45
CA ALA A 166 8.37 4.13 -11.80
C ALA A 166 7.63 2.80 -12.02
N MET A 167 6.71 2.43 -11.14
CA MET A 167 5.93 1.19 -11.25
C MET A 167 4.97 1.19 -12.44
N ILE A 168 4.36 2.33 -12.77
CA ILE A 168 3.55 2.47 -13.99
C ILE A 168 4.42 2.25 -15.23
N ALA A 169 5.59 2.88 -15.30
CA ALA A 169 6.49 2.70 -16.43
C ALA A 169 6.93 1.24 -16.58
N VAL A 170 7.31 0.59 -15.48
CA VAL A 170 7.68 -0.84 -15.47
C VAL A 170 6.51 -1.71 -15.91
N ALA A 171 5.29 -1.47 -15.41
CA ALA A 171 4.10 -2.22 -15.80
C ALA A 171 3.81 -2.10 -17.30
N VAL A 172 3.93 -0.90 -17.87
CA VAL A 172 3.78 -0.69 -19.32
C VAL A 172 4.81 -1.50 -20.10
N VAL A 173 6.08 -1.46 -19.70
CA VAL A 173 7.15 -2.25 -20.35
C VAL A 173 6.85 -3.75 -20.27
N PHE A 174 6.41 -4.24 -19.12
CA PHE A 174 6.03 -5.64 -18.95
C PHE A 174 4.86 -6.05 -19.84
N ILE A 175 3.81 -5.23 -19.94
CA ILE A 175 2.64 -5.50 -20.80
C ILE A 175 3.06 -5.54 -22.27
N VAL A 176 3.86 -4.58 -22.73
CA VAL A 176 4.37 -4.55 -24.12
C VAL A 176 5.21 -5.80 -24.40
N PHE A 177 6.12 -6.14 -23.49
CA PHE A 177 6.98 -7.31 -23.65
C PHE A 177 6.18 -8.63 -23.66
N ALA A 178 5.25 -8.80 -22.70
CA ALA A 178 4.40 -9.99 -22.63
C ALA A 178 3.52 -10.13 -23.89
N THR A 179 2.96 -9.02 -24.37
CA THR A 179 2.17 -9.00 -25.60
C THR A 179 3.02 -9.41 -26.82
N TYR A 180 4.20 -8.79 -26.97
CA TYR A 180 5.13 -9.16 -28.05
C TYR A 180 5.54 -10.63 -27.99
N TYR A 181 5.90 -11.11 -26.81
CA TYR A 181 6.29 -12.51 -26.60
C TYR A 181 5.16 -13.47 -27.00
N ASN A 182 3.94 -13.21 -26.54
CA ASN A 182 2.79 -14.07 -26.81
C ASN A 182 2.36 -14.09 -28.28
N ILE A 183 2.56 -12.99 -29.01
CA ILE A 183 2.16 -12.88 -30.43
C ILE A 183 3.28 -13.36 -31.37
N ALA A 184 4.53 -12.96 -31.12
CA ALA A 184 5.61 -13.13 -32.10
C ALA A 184 6.55 -14.31 -31.78
N VAL A 185 6.76 -14.62 -30.49
CA VAL A 185 7.77 -15.61 -30.08
C VAL A 185 7.14 -16.95 -29.71
N ARG A 186 6.15 -16.94 -28.85
CA ARG A 186 5.55 -18.15 -28.26
C ARG A 186 4.96 -19.13 -29.26
N PRO A 187 4.26 -18.71 -30.35
CA PRO A 187 3.75 -19.66 -31.36
C PRO A 187 4.86 -20.43 -32.03
N GLY A 188 6.00 -19.81 -32.30
CA GLY A 188 7.15 -20.51 -32.92
C GLY A 188 7.83 -21.53 -31.97
N VAL A 189 7.85 -21.21 -30.66
CA VAL A 189 8.43 -22.15 -29.66
C VAL A 189 7.53 -23.36 -29.45
N LEU A 190 6.21 -23.25 -29.61
CA LEU A 190 5.26 -24.35 -29.43
C LEU A 190 5.12 -25.22 -30.70
N ALA A 191 5.54 -24.73 -31.87
CA ALA A 191 5.46 -25.43 -33.15
C ALA A 191 6.69 -26.27 -33.47
N GLY A 192 7.81 -26.11 -32.76
CA GLY A 192 9.06 -26.89 -32.91
C GLY A 192 9.21 -27.95 -31.85
#